data_5a91ec77d26192032f29703e756db1ce
#
_entry.id   5a91ec77d26192032f29703e756db1ce
#
_cell.length_a   1.000
_cell.length_b   1.000
_cell.length_c   1.000
_cell.angle_alpha   90.00
_cell.angle_beta   90.00
_cell.angle_gamma   90.00
#
_symmetry.space_group_name_H-M   'P 1'
#
loop_
_entity.id
_entity.type
_entity.pdbx_description
1 polymer ?
#
loop_
_entity_poly.entity_id
_entity_poly.type
_entity_poly.pdbx_seq_one_letter_code
_entity_poly.pdbx_strand_id
1 'polypeptide(L)'
;MTQVKPAPGGRMLTVLRVHLPSEIPIVGCEITPYVLVRRPDGGILTDDVSEASPVDGYFMRYKWYRIQSDRRAAVCSLHPTEQATLQCIGCLKSKIPVAKSYHCSAKCFSDAWQHHRVLHERAISALNENGTEEEELFGKFGSGSSSSGIISAALSGSTPNLSQSSGVNSGPTPVYPTGTEKSSGETWFEVGRSRTYTATADDIGHVLRFECVVVDLETRGTVRAPTSVMTSRVIPAPTPTPRRLIPVNAADAMGHFDLDNRTTSFGTFTVLSYNILADTYATSDTYSYCPTWALSWAYRRQNLLREIIGYHADIICLQEVQNNHFEEFFAPELDKHGYQALYKKRTTEVYAGSPQAIDGCATFFRRDRFSHVKKYEVEFNKAAQSLTDAIIPAAQKKLALTRLVKDNIALIAVLEAKFGNNGTENPSKRQLLCVNI
;
A
#
# COMPACT_ATOMS: atom_id res chain seq x y z
N MET A 1 26.18 11.91 -43.55
CA MET A 1 25.83 11.06 -42.40
C MET A 1 27.10 10.38 -41.93
N THR A 2 27.78 10.99 -41.00
CA THR A 2 29.07 10.55 -40.47
C THR A 2 28.80 9.59 -39.28
N GLN A 3 29.13 8.32 -39.47
CA GLN A 3 29.13 7.32 -38.41
C GLN A 3 30.22 7.69 -37.39
N VAL A 4 29.81 8.08 -36.21
CA VAL A 4 30.71 8.20 -35.07
C VAL A 4 30.94 6.81 -34.51
N LYS A 5 32.12 6.23 -34.79
CA LYS A 5 32.60 5.04 -34.09
C LYS A 5 32.73 5.33 -32.58
N PRO A 6 32.26 4.49 -31.70
CA PRO A 6 32.51 4.66 -30.28
C PRO A 6 34.01 4.52 -30.00
N ALA A 7 34.56 5.46 -29.23
CA ALA A 7 35.96 5.45 -28.83
C ALA A 7 36.23 4.24 -27.88
N PRO A 8 37.36 3.53 -28.05
CA PRO A 8 37.75 2.44 -27.14
C PRO A 8 38.12 3.03 -25.78
N GLY A 9 37.28 2.77 -24.79
CA GLY A 9 37.43 3.26 -23.41
C GLY A 9 36.26 4.09 -22.88
N GLY A 10 35.14 4.21 -23.64
CA GLY A 10 33.94 4.92 -23.19
C GLY A 10 33.35 4.29 -21.95
N ARG A 11 33.01 5.12 -20.98
CA ARG A 11 32.24 4.68 -19.80
C ARG A 11 30.91 4.12 -20.27
N MET A 12 30.56 2.92 -19.80
CA MET A 12 29.31 2.25 -20.16
C MET A 12 28.23 2.57 -19.11
N LEU A 13 26.97 2.41 -19.52
CA LEU A 13 25.86 2.41 -18.57
C LEU A 13 26.12 1.35 -17.48
N THR A 14 26.02 1.73 -16.23
CA THR A 14 26.38 0.84 -15.09
C THR A 14 25.36 0.95 -13.98
N VAL A 15 24.83 -0.17 -13.53
CA VAL A 15 24.02 -0.24 -12.32
C VAL A 15 24.93 0.00 -11.11
N LEU A 16 24.60 1.05 -10.34
CA LEU A 16 25.33 1.40 -9.12
C LEU A 16 24.73 0.70 -7.90
N ARG A 17 23.42 0.68 -7.83
CA ARG A 17 22.69 0.14 -6.68
C ARG A 17 21.30 -0.30 -7.09
N VAL A 18 20.86 -1.38 -6.45
CA VAL A 18 19.47 -1.83 -6.46
C VAL A 18 18.98 -1.88 -5.02
N HIS A 19 17.81 -1.33 -4.75
CA HIS A 19 17.22 -1.30 -3.42
C HIS A 19 15.72 -1.63 -3.50
N LEU A 20 15.24 -2.41 -2.55
CA LEU A 20 13.82 -2.70 -2.39
C LEU A 20 13.16 -1.66 -1.46
N PRO A 21 11.99 -1.12 -1.82
CA PRO A 21 11.25 -0.21 -0.94
C PRO A 21 10.81 -0.89 0.36
N SER A 22 10.58 -2.20 0.30
CA SER A 22 10.33 -3.06 1.46
C SER A 22 10.97 -4.43 1.22
N GLU A 23 11.63 -4.97 2.23
CA GLU A 23 12.21 -6.32 2.17
C GLU A 23 11.15 -7.42 2.30
N ILE A 24 9.98 -7.10 2.85
CA ILE A 24 8.90 -8.07 3.08
C ILE A 24 7.81 -7.89 2.01
N PRO A 25 7.73 -8.81 1.04
CA PRO A 25 6.67 -8.78 0.04
C PRO A 25 5.35 -9.30 0.60
N ILE A 26 4.28 -8.60 0.28
CA ILE A 26 2.90 -8.92 0.70
C ILE A 26 2.12 -9.33 -0.54
N VAL A 27 1.34 -10.39 -0.44
CA VAL A 27 0.45 -10.84 -1.54
C VAL A 27 -0.48 -9.71 -1.97
N GLY A 28 -0.56 -9.48 -3.28
CA GLY A 28 -1.36 -8.42 -3.90
C GLY A 28 -0.73 -7.03 -3.82
N CYS A 29 0.43 -6.86 -3.17
CA CYS A 29 1.15 -5.60 -3.15
C CYS A 29 2.23 -5.56 -4.23
N GLU A 30 2.30 -4.43 -4.90
CA GLU A 30 3.28 -4.15 -5.92
C GLU A 30 4.65 -3.85 -5.29
N ILE A 31 5.69 -4.43 -5.85
CA ILE A 31 7.09 -4.22 -5.45
C ILE A 31 7.80 -3.58 -6.63
N THR A 32 8.26 -2.35 -6.46
CA THR A 32 9.01 -1.62 -7.48
C THR A 32 10.41 -1.30 -6.95
N PRO A 33 11.45 -2.06 -7.33
CA PRO A 33 12.82 -1.80 -6.91
C PRO A 33 13.32 -0.45 -7.42
N TYR A 34 14.09 0.27 -6.60
CA TYR A 34 14.85 1.42 -7.02
C TYR A 34 16.15 0.95 -7.67
N VAL A 35 16.39 1.37 -8.91
CA VAL A 35 17.60 1.05 -9.67
C VAL A 35 18.33 2.34 -9.95
N LEU A 36 19.51 2.50 -9.35
CA LEU A 36 20.38 3.65 -9.57
C LEU A 36 21.40 3.30 -10.65
N VAL A 37 21.44 4.08 -11.70
CA VAL A 37 22.27 3.82 -12.89
C VAL A 37 23.19 5.02 -13.11
N ARG A 38 24.45 4.76 -13.47
CA ARG A 38 25.40 5.76 -13.94
C ARG A 38 25.48 5.71 -15.46
N ARG A 39 25.28 6.86 -16.08
CA ARG A 39 25.43 7.07 -17.53
C ARG A 39 26.90 7.08 -17.98
N PRO A 40 27.18 6.89 -19.27
CA PRO A 40 28.51 7.02 -19.85
C PRO A 40 29.14 8.40 -19.63
N ASP A 41 28.35 9.46 -19.62
CA ASP A 41 28.78 10.83 -19.34
C ASP A 41 29.09 11.09 -17.86
N GLY A 42 28.76 10.14 -16.96
CA GLY A 42 28.93 10.25 -15.52
C GLY A 42 27.66 10.72 -14.78
N GLY A 43 26.61 11.09 -15.49
CA GLY A 43 25.31 11.45 -14.90
C GLY A 43 24.67 10.25 -14.19
N ILE A 44 23.86 10.54 -13.17
CA ILE A 44 23.10 9.53 -12.43
C ILE A 44 21.64 9.58 -12.88
N LEU A 45 21.07 8.40 -13.11
CA LEU A 45 19.68 8.23 -13.52
C LEU A 45 18.97 7.27 -12.55
N THR A 46 17.78 7.66 -12.12
CA THR A 46 16.91 6.85 -11.24
C THR A 46 15.65 6.37 -11.94
N ASP A 47 15.37 6.92 -13.12
CA ASP A 47 14.19 6.57 -13.92
C ASP A 47 14.31 5.19 -14.53
N ASP A 48 13.17 4.67 -14.98
CA ASP A 48 13.12 3.39 -15.68
C ASP A 48 13.78 3.49 -17.06
N VAL A 49 14.82 2.70 -17.25
CA VAL A 49 15.50 2.53 -18.55
C VAL A 49 15.02 1.22 -19.14
N SER A 50 13.94 1.27 -19.91
CA SER A 50 13.32 0.10 -20.53
C SER A 50 13.80 -0.16 -21.95
N GLU A 51 13.43 -1.32 -22.52
CA GLU A 51 13.67 -1.61 -23.94
C GLU A 51 12.96 -0.62 -24.87
N ALA A 52 11.83 -0.08 -24.45
CA ALA A 52 11.06 0.90 -25.22
C ALA A 52 11.70 2.29 -25.24
N SER A 53 12.50 2.62 -24.22
CA SER A 53 13.14 3.93 -24.07
C SER A 53 14.61 3.75 -23.68
N PRO A 54 15.47 3.30 -24.63
CA PRO A 54 16.89 3.08 -24.36
C PRO A 54 17.60 4.42 -24.08
N VAL A 55 18.63 4.39 -23.23
CA VAL A 55 19.45 5.53 -22.87
C VAL A 55 20.88 5.30 -23.34
N ASP A 56 21.44 6.24 -24.10
CA ASP A 56 22.84 6.23 -24.58
C ASP A 56 23.26 4.92 -25.27
N GLY A 57 22.34 4.28 -26.00
CA GLY A 57 22.59 3.02 -26.71
C GLY A 57 22.42 1.76 -25.82
N TYR A 58 21.89 1.90 -24.63
CA TYR A 58 21.66 0.80 -23.70
C TYR A 58 20.22 0.75 -23.23
N PHE A 59 19.76 -0.44 -22.83
CA PHE A 59 18.50 -0.63 -22.14
C PHE A 59 18.67 -1.58 -20.96
N MET A 60 17.69 -1.57 -20.05
CA MET A 60 17.68 -2.46 -18.90
C MET A 60 16.73 -3.61 -19.16
N ARG A 61 17.17 -4.81 -18.83
CA ARG A 61 16.31 -5.99 -18.76
C ARG A 61 16.11 -6.36 -17.32
N TYR A 62 14.84 -6.56 -16.94
CA TYR A 62 14.43 -6.89 -15.60
C TYR A 62 13.88 -8.30 -15.56
N LYS A 63 14.13 -9.01 -14.46
CA LYS A 63 13.58 -10.33 -14.20
C LYS A 63 13.29 -10.51 -12.74
N TRP A 64 12.21 -11.22 -12.47
CA TRP A 64 11.86 -11.70 -11.16
C TRP A 64 11.89 -13.21 -11.15
N TYR A 65 12.46 -13.76 -10.09
CA TYR A 65 12.54 -15.18 -9.88
C TYR A 65 11.94 -15.53 -8.52
N ARG A 66 11.33 -16.69 -8.44
CA ARG A 66 10.91 -17.33 -7.22
C ARG A 66 11.78 -18.56 -6.96
N ILE A 67 12.30 -18.69 -5.75
CA ILE A 67 13.05 -19.88 -5.37
C ILE A 67 12.11 -21.07 -5.27
N GLN A 68 12.50 -22.20 -5.85
CA GLN A 68 11.88 -23.47 -5.51
C GLN A 68 12.37 -23.86 -4.12
N SER A 69 11.65 -23.42 -3.09
CA SER A 69 11.85 -24.06 -1.80
C SER A 69 11.31 -25.48 -1.90
N ASP A 70 12.11 -26.48 -1.54
CA ASP A 70 11.52 -27.73 -1.09
C ASP A 70 10.44 -27.34 -0.11
N ARG A 71 9.17 -27.71 -0.40
CA ARG A 71 8.02 -27.51 0.47
C ARG A 71 8.15 -28.41 1.72
N ARG A 72 9.23 -28.27 2.46
CA ARG A 72 9.18 -28.62 3.86
C ARG A 72 8.44 -27.48 4.50
N ALA A 73 7.16 -27.70 4.75
CA ALA A 73 6.36 -26.82 5.59
C ALA A 73 7.25 -26.43 6.76
N ALA A 74 7.42 -25.10 6.97
CA ALA A 74 8.25 -24.66 8.08
C ALA A 74 7.71 -25.35 9.33
N VAL A 75 8.56 -26.11 9.99
CA VAL A 75 8.19 -26.81 11.22
C VAL A 75 8.53 -25.95 12.42
N CYS A 76 7.79 -26.09 13.48
CA CYS A 76 8.05 -25.40 14.73
C CYS A 76 9.46 -25.73 15.24
N SER A 77 10.18 -24.71 15.69
CA SER A 77 11.54 -24.87 16.24
C SER A 77 11.60 -25.72 17.51
N LEU A 78 10.47 -25.86 18.21
CA LEU A 78 10.33 -26.65 19.44
C LEU A 78 9.57 -27.95 19.23
N HIS A 79 8.65 -27.98 18.24
CA HIS A 79 7.82 -29.14 17.92
C HIS A 79 8.08 -29.56 16.47
N PRO A 80 9.12 -30.37 16.20
CA PRO A 80 9.53 -30.68 14.82
C PRO A 80 8.49 -31.41 13.98
N THR A 81 7.48 -31.98 14.61
CA THR A 81 6.37 -32.68 13.94
C THR A 81 5.20 -31.74 13.62
N GLU A 82 5.18 -30.53 14.15
CA GLU A 82 4.09 -29.58 13.97
C GLU A 82 4.46 -28.49 12.94
N GLN A 83 3.52 -28.19 12.09
CA GLN A 83 3.64 -27.11 11.12
C GLN A 83 3.70 -25.76 11.85
N ALA A 84 4.65 -24.90 11.46
CA ALA A 84 4.74 -23.56 12.01
C ALA A 84 3.63 -22.66 11.46
N THR A 85 2.98 -21.90 12.34
CA THR A 85 1.97 -20.89 12.01
C THR A 85 2.44 -19.47 12.28
N LEU A 86 3.58 -19.33 13.00
CA LEU A 86 4.12 -18.04 13.44
C LEU A 86 5.62 -17.97 13.17
N GLN A 87 6.12 -16.78 12.85
CA GLN A 87 7.54 -16.49 12.73
C GLN A 87 7.93 -15.28 13.59
N CYS A 88 9.03 -15.38 14.31
CA CYS A 88 9.54 -14.29 15.14
C CYS A 88 10.20 -13.21 14.28
N ILE A 89 9.65 -11.99 14.32
CA ILE A 89 10.17 -10.82 13.59
C ILE A 89 11.55 -10.40 14.13
N GLY A 90 11.78 -10.52 15.44
CA GLY A 90 13.07 -10.22 16.04
C GLY A 90 14.20 -11.08 15.46
N CYS A 91 13.94 -12.37 15.21
CA CYS A 91 14.89 -13.26 14.55
C CYS A 91 15.20 -12.83 13.12
N LEU A 92 14.20 -12.39 12.37
CA LEU A 92 14.39 -11.88 11.02
C LEU A 92 15.29 -10.63 11.01
N LYS A 93 15.02 -9.68 11.90
CA LYS A 93 15.83 -8.45 12.04
C LYS A 93 17.27 -8.73 12.48
N SER A 94 17.47 -9.69 13.37
CA SER A 94 18.79 -10.06 13.92
C SER A 94 19.53 -11.09 13.07
N LYS A 95 19.05 -11.41 11.85
CA LYS A 95 19.65 -12.43 10.95
C LYS A 95 19.89 -13.80 11.61
N ILE A 96 19.06 -14.16 12.58
CA ILE A 96 19.12 -15.47 13.24
C ILE A 96 18.63 -16.55 12.25
N PRO A 97 19.23 -17.76 12.25
CA PRO A 97 18.82 -18.83 11.34
C PRO A 97 17.30 -19.05 11.35
N VAL A 98 16.71 -19.04 10.18
CA VAL A 98 15.26 -19.09 9.95
C VAL A 98 14.61 -20.28 10.67
N ALA A 99 15.27 -21.44 10.73
CA ALA A 99 14.78 -22.62 11.42
C ALA A 99 14.50 -22.40 12.93
N LYS A 100 15.15 -21.42 13.56
CA LYS A 100 14.94 -21.07 14.97
C LYS A 100 13.86 -20.01 15.19
N SER A 101 13.30 -19.47 14.14
CA SER A 101 12.33 -18.37 14.20
C SER A 101 10.88 -18.82 14.14
N TYR A 102 10.61 -20.10 13.85
CA TYR A 102 9.27 -20.62 13.62
C TYR A 102 8.64 -21.26 14.85
N HIS A 103 7.34 -21.03 15.05
CA HIS A 103 6.53 -21.59 16.15
C HIS A 103 5.17 -22.05 15.65
N CYS A 104 4.64 -23.15 16.22
CA CYS A 104 3.36 -23.71 15.80
C CYS A 104 2.13 -22.93 16.29
N SER A 105 2.26 -22.15 17.36
CA SER A 105 1.17 -21.36 17.91
C SER A 105 1.68 -20.17 18.74
N ALA A 106 0.79 -19.19 19.02
CA ALA A 106 1.09 -18.06 19.87
C ALA A 106 1.43 -18.51 21.30
N LYS A 107 0.78 -19.55 21.81
CA LYS A 107 1.07 -20.14 23.12
C LYS A 107 2.50 -20.75 23.12
N CYS A 108 2.83 -21.54 22.13
CA CYS A 108 4.17 -22.11 21.96
C CYS A 108 5.25 -21.02 21.93
N PHE A 109 5.00 -19.92 21.20
CA PHE A 109 5.92 -18.79 21.16
C PHE A 109 6.08 -18.10 22.51
N SER A 110 4.97 -17.88 23.21
CA SER A 110 4.97 -17.24 24.54
C SER A 110 5.71 -18.09 25.56
N ASP A 111 5.46 -19.40 25.59
CA ASP A 111 6.10 -20.34 26.51
C ASP A 111 7.62 -20.44 26.25
N ALA A 112 8.01 -20.34 24.96
CA ALA A 112 9.41 -20.38 24.54
C ALA A 112 10.15 -19.05 24.75
N TRP A 113 9.45 -17.94 24.95
CA TRP A 113 10.01 -16.60 24.85
C TRP A 113 11.23 -16.34 25.72
N GLN A 114 11.25 -16.83 26.95
CA GLN A 114 12.40 -16.63 27.85
C GLN A 114 13.72 -17.19 27.29
N HIS A 115 13.67 -18.34 26.65
CA HIS A 115 14.84 -18.96 26.01
C HIS A 115 15.08 -18.37 24.62
N HIS A 116 14.02 -18.00 23.91
CA HIS A 116 14.08 -17.47 22.56
C HIS A 116 14.72 -16.07 22.50
N ARG A 117 14.38 -15.18 23.43
CA ARG A 117 14.94 -13.82 23.51
C ARG A 117 16.46 -13.81 23.67
N VAL A 118 17.04 -14.81 24.34
CA VAL A 118 18.49 -14.95 24.52
C VAL A 118 19.22 -15.08 23.17
N LEU A 119 18.56 -15.63 22.16
CA LEU A 119 19.10 -15.69 20.80
C LEU A 119 19.28 -14.30 20.20
N HIS A 120 18.32 -13.39 20.46
CA HIS A 120 18.41 -12.00 20.01
C HIS A 120 19.52 -11.24 20.75
N GLU A 121 19.63 -11.42 22.07
CA GLU A 121 20.67 -10.79 22.89
C GLU A 121 22.05 -11.21 22.44
N ARG A 122 22.25 -12.51 22.17
CA ARG A 122 23.54 -13.06 21.65
C ARG A 122 23.87 -12.53 20.26
N ALA A 123 22.86 -12.42 19.38
CA ALA A 123 23.06 -11.89 18.03
C ALA A 123 23.48 -10.40 18.05
N ILE A 124 22.91 -9.62 18.95
CA ILE A 124 23.26 -8.22 19.16
C ILE A 124 24.69 -8.11 19.74
N SER A 125 25.03 -8.92 20.74
CA SER A 125 26.39 -8.96 21.34
C SER A 125 27.45 -9.33 20.30
N ALA A 126 27.18 -10.31 19.45
CA ALA A 126 28.09 -10.74 18.38
C ALA A 126 28.30 -9.67 17.30
N LEU A 127 27.31 -8.79 17.08
CA LEU A 127 27.47 -7.64 16.17
C LEU A 127 28.35 -6.56 16.79
N ASN A 128 28.29 -6.37 18.12
CA ASN A 128 29.11 -5.39 18.83
C ASN A 128 30.58 -5.81 18.99
N GLU A 129 30.88 -7.13 19.01
CA GLU A 129 32.25 -7.63 19.09
C GLU A 129 33.03 -7.59 17.77
N ASN A 130 32.31 -7.49 16.62
CA ASN A 130 32.91 -7.38 15.29
C ASN A 130 32.86 -5.97 14.70
N GLY A 131 32.60 -4.95 15.54
CA GLY A 131 32.48 -3.54 15.10
C GLY A 131 33.81 -2.86 15.03
N THR A 132 34.38 -2.71 13.85
CA THR A 132 35.23 -1.55 13.51
C THR A 132 34.30 -0.41 13.04
N GLU A 133 34.28 0.63 13.86
CA GLU A 133 34.05 2.04 13.55
C GLU A 133 33.07 2.41 12.40
N GLU A 134 31.83 2.63 12.75
CA GLU A 134 31.05 3.80 12.32
C GLU A 134 30.13 4.17 13.47
N GLU A 135 30.51 5.23 14.15
CA GLU A 135 29.91 5.77 15.36
C GLU A 135 28.66 6.60 15.11
N GLU A 136 27.86 6.58 16.19
CA GLU A 136 27.01 7.64 16.69
C GLU A 136 25.81 8.06 15.88
N LEU A 137 24.65 7.50 16.22
CA LEU A 137 23.46 8.28 16.60
C LEU A 137 22.32 7.41 17.14
N PHE A 138 22.41 6.93 18.38
CA PHE A 138 21.18 6.58 19.13
C PHE A 138 21.40 6.75 20.63
N GLY A 139 21.04 7.94 21.08
CA GLY A 139 20.94 8.28 22.48
C GLY A 139 19.92 7.46 23.23
N LYS A 140 20.30 7.14 24.45
CA LYS A 140 19.53 6.60 25.57
C LYS A 140 18.02 6.79 25.50
N PHE A 141 17.27 5.69 25.49
CA PHE A 141 15.94 5.66 26.08
C PHE A 141 15.81 4.46 27.00
N GLY A 142 15.28 4.76 28.21
CA GLY A 142 15.18 3.88 29.33
C GLY A 142 14.16 2.75 29.17
N SER A 143 14.28 1.82 30.08
CA SER A 143 13.48 0.63 30.27
C SER A 143 11.97 0.89 30.23
N GLY A 144 11.33 0.35 29.20
CA GLY A 144 9.89 0.21 29.07
C GLY A 144 9.61 -1.15 28.45
N SER A 145 8.78 -1.93 29.08
CA SER A 145 8.39 -3.28 28.72
C SER A 145 8.05 -3.43 27.24
N SER A 146 8.87 -4.18 26.52
CA SER A 146 8.69 -4.50 25.11
C SER A 146 7.56 -5.51 24.96
N SER A 147 6.40 -5.06 24.49
CA SER A 147 5.41 -5.97 23.92
C SER A 147 5.94 -6.49 22.59
N SER A 148 6.33 -7.76 22.59
CA SER A 148 6.79 -8.47 21.38
C SER A 148 5.64 -8.59 20.38
N GLY A 149 5.78 -7.92 19.22
CA GLY A 149 4.83 -8.03 18.13
C GLY A 149 4.82 -9.45 17.53
N ILE A 150 3.67 -10.09 17.62
CA ILE A 150 3.40 -11.40 17.01
C ILE A 150 2.56 -11.15 15.77
N ILE A 151 3.04 -11.62 14.60
CA ILE A 151 2.20 -11.74 13.41
C ILE A 151 1.61 -13.14 13.40
N SER A 152 0.31 -13.25 13.67
CA SER A 152 -0.43 -14.49 13.48
C SER A 152 -0.82 -14.61 12.01
N ALA A 153 -0.17 -15.51 11.28
CA ALA A 153 -0.66 -15.99 10.00
C ALA A 153 -1.61 -17.15 10.29
N ALA A 154 -2.90 -16.87 10.37
CA ALA A 154 -3.91 -17.93 10.49
C ALA A 154 -4.01 -18.68 9.16
N LEU A 155 -3.36 -19.83 9.06
CA LEU A 155 -3.59 -20.82 8.02
C LEU A 155 -4.74 -21.72 8.46
N SER A 156 -5.97 -21.27 8.25
CA SER A 156 -7.14 -22.18 8.33
C SER A 156 -7.26 -22.95 7.02
N GLY A 157 -6.63 -24.11 6.99
CA GLY A 157 -6.85 -25.11 5.95
C GLY A 157 -8.12 -25.89 6.23
N SER A 158 -9.23 -25.53 5.62
CA SER A 158 -10.38 -26.40 5.48
C SER A 158 -10.28 -27.09 4.13
N THR A 159 -10.08 -28.39 4.13
CA THR A 159 -10.19 -29.24 2.96
C THR A 159 -11.68 -29.41 2.61
N PRO A 160 -12.13 -29.05 1.41
CA PRO A 160 -13.39 -29.54 0.90
C PRO A 160 -13.16 -30.81 0.08
N ASN A 161 -13.89 -31.85 0.43
CA ASN A 161 -14.04 -33.04 -0.38
C ASN A 161 -14.54 -32.72 -1.80
N LEU A 162 -13.85 -33.29 -2.78
CA LEU A 162 -14.31 -33.30 -4.17
C LEU A 162 -15.59 -34.09 -4.31
N SER A 163 -16.65 -33.46 -4.80
CA SER A 163 -17.64 -34.09 -5.62
C SER A 163 -17.77 -33.31 -6.93
N GLN A 164 -17.66 -34.06 -8.02
CA GLN A 164 -17.67 -33.62 -9.40
C GLN A 164 -18.99 -32.94 -9.77
N SER A 165 -18.90 -31.82 -10.49
CA SER A 165 -19.81 -31.53 -11.60
C SER A 165 -19.16 -30.55 -12.59
N SER A 166 -19.22 -30.96 -13.84
CA SER A 166 -18.75 -30.34 -15.06
C SER A 166 -19.41 -28.99 -15.36
N GLY A 167 -18.62 -28.03 -15.85
CA GLY A 167 -19.14 -26.76 -16.40
C GLY A 167 -18.01 -25.80 -16.81
N VAL A 168 -17.73 -25.80 -18.09
CA VAL A 168 -16.73 -25.04 -18.84
C VAL A 168 -16.92 -23.54 -18.67
N ASN A 169 -15.85 -22.80 -18.32
CA ASN A 169 -15.43 -21.57 -19.01
C ASN A 169 -13.99 -21.21 -18.59
N SER A 170 -13.07 -21.56 -19.47
CA SER A 170 -11.66 -21.25 -19.37
C SER A 170 -11.40 -19.82 -19.82
N GLY A 171 -11.12 -18.92 -18.86
CA GLY A 171 -10.36 -17.71 -19.14
C GLY A 171 -8.89 -18.08 -19.35
N PRO A 172 -8.11 -17.33 -20.15
CA PRO A 172 -6.73 -17.68 -20.47
C PRO A 172 -5.88 -17.61 -19.20
N THR A 173 -5.39 -18.76 -18.74
CA THR A 173 -4.27 -18.82 -17.77
C THR A 173 -3.05 -18.15 -18.39
N PRO A 174 -2.34 -17.28 -17.68
CA PRO A 174 -1.08 -16.73 -18.18
C PRO A 174 -0.07 -17.87 -18.32
N VAL A 175 0.29 -18.18 -19.57
CA VAL A 175 1.38 -19.10 -19.89
C VAL A 175 2.69 -18.37 -19.55
N TYR A 176 3.27 -18.67 -18.39
CA TYR A 176 4.61 -18.19 -18.05
C TYR A 176 5.65 -18.95 -18.90
N PRO A 177 6.53 -18.27 -19.61
CA PRO A 177 7.68 -18.93 -20.21
C PRO A 177 8.60 -19.37 -19.08
N THR A 178 8.68 -20.67 -18.86
CA THR A 178 9.46 -21.30 -17.79
C THR A 178 10.97 -21.21 -18.10
N GLY A 179 11.60 -20.12 -17.71
CA GLY A 179 13.05 -20.05 -17.55
C GLY A 179 13.37 -20.62 -16.15
N THR A 180 13.99 -21.81 -16.11
CA THR A 180 14.50 -22.38 -14.87
C THR A 180 15.99 -22.11 -14.79
N GLU A 181 16.45 -21.43 -13.73
CA GLU A 181 17.86 -21.18 -13.48
C GLU A 181 18.31 -21.99 -12.26
N LYS A 182 19.40 -22.74 -12.40
CA LYS A 182 20.07 -23.42 -11.29
C LYS A 182 21.29 -22.62 -10.89
N SER A 183 21.28 -22.07 -9.67
CA SER A 183 22.37 -21.32 -9.11
C SER A 183 22.66 -21.83 -7.70
N SER A 184 23.91 -22.20 -7.41
CA SER A 184 24.36 -22.65 -6.09
C SER A 184 23.56 -23.79 -5.46
N GLY A 185 23.04 -24.73 -6.28
CA GLY A 185 22.21 -25.84 -5.81
C GLY A 185 20.74 -25.50 -5.60
N GLU A 186 20.34 -24.23 -5.80
CA GLU A 186 18.96 -23.77 -5.73
C GLU A 186 18.34 -23.69 -7.13
N THR A 187 17.08 -24.01 -7.24
CA THR A 187 16.30 -23.87 -8.46
C THR A 187 15.43 -22.63 -8.38
N TRP A 188 15.56 -21.75 -9.36
CA TRP A 188 14.82 -20.50 -9.47
C TRP A 188 13.89 -20.54 -10.67
N PHE A 189 12.63 -20.17 -10.47
CA PHE A 189 11.63 -20.02 -11.54
C PHE A 189 11.44 -18.55 -11.88
N GLU A 190 11.54 -18.20 -13.14
CA GLU A 190 11.20 -16.88 -13.61
C GLU A 190 9.69 -16.64 -13.48
N VAL A 191 9.30 -15.58 -12.75
CA VAL A 191 7.90 -15.22 -12.47
C VAL A 191 7.49 -13.87 -13.05
N GLY A 192 8.44 -13.06 -13.52
CA GLY A 192 8.16 -11.77 -14.14
C GLY A 192 9.34 -11.18 -14.89
N ARG A 193 9.07 -10.28 -15.84
CA ARG A 193 10.04 -9.57 -16.68
C ARG A 193 9.95 -8.06 -16.61
N SER A 194 9.07 -7.52 -15.81
CA SER A 194 8.94 -6.09 -15.58
C SER A 194 9.79 -5.63 -14.42
N ARG A 195 10.09 -4.34 -14.32
CA ARG A 195 10.72 -3.75 -13.14
C ARG A 195 9.85 -3.98 -11.90
N THR A 196 8.55 -3.83 -12.05
CA THR A 196 7.55 -4.00 -11.02
C THR A 196 7.00 -5.43 -11.01
N TYR A 197 6.80 -5.98 -9.81
CA TYR A 197 6.18 -7.29 -9.61
C TYR A 197 5.12 -7.23 -8.50
N THR A 198 3.98 -7.85 -8.72
CA THR A 198 2.93 -8.01 -7.71
C THR A 198 2.96 -9.45 -7.22
N ALA A 199 3.29 -9.63 -5.94
CA ALA A 199 3.34 -10.96 -5.35
C ALA A 199 1.96 -11.62 -5.36
N THR A 200 1.91 -12.90 -5.72
CA THR A 200 0.69 -13.70 -5.83
C THR A 200 0.55 -14.69 -4.66
N ALA A 201 -0.59 -15.35 -4.57
CA ALA A 201 -0.80 -16.40 -3.57
C ALA A 201 0.17 -17.58 -3.73
N ASP A 202 0.64 -17.84 -4.96
CA ASP A 202 1.61 -18.92 -5.26
C ASP A 202 3.01 -18.61 -4.73
N ASP A 203 3.29 -17.34 -4.43
CA ASP A 203 4.58 -16.89 -3.90
C ASP A 203 4.67 -17.01 -2.39
N ILE A 204 3.56 -17.27 -1.68
CA ILE A 204 3.54 -17.33 -0.21
C ILE A 204 4.59 -18.31 0.31
N GLY A 205 5.41 -17.82 1.24
CA GLY A 205 6.50 -18.59 1.85
C GLY A 205 7.77 -18.69 1.02
N HIS A 206 7.75 -18.21 -0.23
CA HIS A 206 8.93 -18.19 -1.09
C HIS A 206 9.70 -16.88 -0.99
N VAL A 207 11.00 -16.93 -1.26
CA VAL A 207 11.84 -15.75 -1.46
C VAL A 207 11.77 -15.36 -2.92
N LEU A 208 11.68 -14.06 -3.20
CA LEU A 208 11.78 -13.50 -4.54
C LEU A 208 13.17 -12.91 -4.77
N ARG A 209 13.69 -13.04 -5.97
CA ARG A 209 14.93 -12.41 -6.42
C ARG A 209 14.61 -11.50 -7.60
N PHE A 210 14.89 -10.23 -7.45
CA PHE A 210 14.91 -9.28 -8.57
C PHE A 210 16.29 -9.24 -9.17
N GLU A 211 16.35 -9.19 -10.48
CA GLU A 211 17.58 -9.10 -11.24
C GLU A 211 17.43 -8.03 -12.31
N CYS A 212 18.45 -7.19 -12.45
CA CYS A 212 18.55 -6.25 -13.52
C CYS A 212 19.92 -6.36 -14.21
N VAL A 213 19.91 -6.21 -15.53
CA VAL A 213 21.10 -6.28 -16.36
C VAL A 213 21.07 -5.19 -17.44
N VAL A 214 22.22 -4.57 -17.68
CA VAL A 214 22.41 -3.63 -18.79
C VAL A 214 22.65 -4.43 -20.08
N VAL A 215 21.89 -4.09 -21.10
CA VAL A 215 21.98 -4.72 -22.43
C VAL A 215 22.31 -3.65 -23.45
N ASP A 216 23.25 -3.95 -24.32
CA ASP A 216 23.62 -3.10 -25.42
C ASP A 216 22.56 -3.19 -26.53
N LEU A 217 22.17 -2.05 -27.09
CA LEU A 217 21.06 -1.95 -28.04
C LEU A 217 21.43 -2.60 -29.42
N GLU A 218 22.69 -2.48 -29.84
CA GLU A 218 23.13 -2.98 -31.15
C GLU A 218 23.42 -4.48 -31.12
N THR A 219 24.21 -4.90 -30.09
CA THR A 219 24.65 -6.29 -30.00
C THR A 219 23.64 -7.20 -29.32
N ARG A 220 22.68 -6.63 -28.63
CA ARG A 220 21.73 -7.34 -27.76
C ARG A 220 22.41 -8.18 -26.65
N GLY A 221 23.70 -7.98 -26.50
CA GLY A 221 24.52 -8.65 -25.51
C GLY A 221 24.46 -7.96 -24.13
N THR A 222 24.66 -8.75 -23.07
CA THR A 222 24.78 -8.20 -21.71
C THR A 222 26.14 -7.52 -21.53
N VAL A 223 26.12 -6.29 -21.05
CA VAL A 223 27.35 -5.47 -20.87
C VAL A 223 28.15 -5.92 -19.64
N ARG A 224 27.44 -6.32 -18.58
CA ARG A 224 28.03 -6.79 -17.32
C ARG A 224 27.18 -7.90 -16.71
N ALA A 225 27.74 -8.52 -15.66
CA ALA A 225 26.98 -9.45 -14.84
C ALA A 225 25.73 -8.80 -14.26
N PRO A 226 24.64 -9.55 -14.12
CA PRO A 226 23.41 -9.05 -13.52
C PRO A 226 23.62 -8.57 -12.08
N THR A 227 22.93 -7.49 -11.72
CA THR A 227 22.83 -7.05 -10.32
C THR A 227 21.53 -7.56 -9.74
N SER A 228 21.57 -8.23 -8.61
CA SER A 228 20.40 -8.84 -7.99
C SER A 228 20.20 -8.41 -6.54
N VAL A 229 18.94 -8.44 -6.11
CA VAL A 229 18.54 -8.26 -4.71
C VAL A 229 17.46 -9.29 -4.36
N MET A 230 17.50 -9.79 -3.14
CA MET A 230 16.53 -10.77 -2.65
C MET A 230 15.60 -10.13 -1.63
N THR A 231 14.35 -10.57 -1.65
CA THR A 231 13.37 -10.25 -0.60
C THR A 231 13.47 -11.22 0.56
N SER A 232 12.79 -10.93 1.65
CA SER A 232 12.39 -11.97 2.61
C SER A 232 11.26 -12.83 1.99
N ARG A 233 10.73 -13.77 2.77
CA ARG A 233 9.64 -14.62 2.30
C ARG A 233 8.36 -13.81 2.10
N VAL A 234 7.65 -14.10 1.03
CA VAL A 234 6.33 -13.54 0.77
C VAL A 234 5.35 -13.98 1.86
N ILE A 235 4.62 -13.02 2.43
CA ILE A 235 3.60 -13.28 3.42
C ILE A 235 2.20 -12.95 2.87
N PRO A 236 1.14 -13.63 3.33
CA PRO A 236 -0.22 -13.24 3.00
C PRO A 236 -0.52 -11.84 3.55
N ALA A 237 -1.40 -11.09 2.87
CA ALA A 237 -1.87 -9.82 3.41
C ALA A 237 -2.59 -10.07 4.75
N PRO A 238 -2.25 -9.35 5.83
CA PRO A 238 -2.96 -9.47 7.09
C PRO A 238 -4.44 -9.12 6.93
N THR A 239 -5.31 -9.89 7.58
CA THR A 239 -6.74 -9.61 7.57
C THR A 239 -7.02 -8.36 8.41
N PRO A 240 -7.64 -7.30 7.86
CA PRO A 240 -8.00 -6.12 8.65
C PRO A 240 -8.97 -6.49 9.78
N THR A 241 -8.84 -5.81 10.91
CA THR A 241 -9.81 -5.92 12.00
C THR A 241 -11.17 -5.39 11.53
N PRO A 242 -12.25 -6.18 11.62
CA PRO A 242 -13.56 -5.73 11.18
C PRO A 242 -14.07 -4.56 12.03
N ARG A 243 -14.53 -3.53 11.35
CA ARG A 243 -15.25 -2.40 11.97
C ARG A 243 -16.70 -2.43 11.52
N ARG A 244 -17.59 -1.81 12.30
CA ARG A 244 -19.03 -1.80 12.02
C ARG A 244 -19.55 -0.38 12.04
N LEU A 245 -20.55 -0.11 11.18
CA LEU A 245 -21.35 1.10 11.30
C LEU A 245 -22.22 0.99 12.55
N ILE A 246 -22.40 2.10 13.26
CA ILE A 246 -23.23 2.18 14.45
C ILE A 246 -24.46 3.08 14.19
N PRO A 247 -25.63 2.76 14.75
CA PRO A 247 -26.79 3.64 14.66
C PRO A 247 -26.54 4.95 15.42
N VAL A 248 -27.02 6.07 14.89
CA VAL A 248 -26.87 7.38 15.52
C VAL A 248 -27.71 7.49 16.78
N ASN A 249 -28.87 6.84 16.82
CA ASN A 249 -29.76 6.82 18.00
C ASN A 249 -29.50 5.59 18.84
N ALA A 250 -29.04 5.79 20.08
CA ALA A 250 -28.75 4.70 21.03
C ALA A 250 -29.97 3.83 21.34
N ALA A 251 -31.20 4.33 21.20
CA ALA A 251 -32.43 3.58 21.38
C ALA A 251 -32.62 2.41 20.41
N ASP A 252 -32.02 2.51 19.21
CA ASP A 252 -32.10 1.48 18.18
C ASP A 252 -30.99 0.44 18.33
N ALA A 253 -30.06 0.61 19.27
CA ALA A 253 -28.92 -0.28 19.49
C ALA A 253 -29.31 -1.67 20.04
N MET A 254 -30.54 -1.85 20.54
CA MET A 254 -31.08 -3.13 21.04
C MET A 254 -31.75 -3.96 19.92
N GLY A 255 -32.01 -3.39 18.75
CA GLY A 255 -32.46 -4.13 17.57
C GLY A 255 -31.26 -4.67 16.81
N HIS A 256 -31.23 -5.97 16.54
CA HIS A 256 -30.29 -6.58 15.64
C HIS A 256 -30.37 -5.87 14.28
N PHE A 257 -29.44 -4.94 14.01
CA PHE A 257 -29.19 -4.50 12.65
C PHE A 257 -28.53 -5.66 11.90
N ASP A 258 -29.37 -6.47 11.27
CA ASP A 258 -28.95 -7.47 10.32
C ASP A 258 -28.49 -6.72 9.05
N LEU A 259 -27.17 -6.45 8.95
CA LEU A 259 -26.55 -5.79 7.81
C LEU A 259 -26.75 -6.57 6.51
N ASP A 260 -27.08 -7.87 6.61
CA ASP A 260 -27.35 -8.75 5.47
C ASP A 260 -28.79 -8.64 4.97
N ASN A 261 -29.73 -8.15 5.78
CA ASN A 261 -31.14 -8.05 5.40
C ASN A 261 -31.54 -6.60 5.14
N ARG A 262 -31.09 -6.05 4.00
CA ARG A 262 -31.29 -4.69 3.55
C ARG A 262 -32.71 -4.41 3.09
N THR A 263 -33.69 -4.60 3.89
CA THR A 263 -34.91 -3.82 3.79
C THR A 263 -34.64 -2.46 4.44
N THR A 264 -34.01 -1.56 3.68
CA THR A 264 -33.87 -0.17 4.10
C THR A 264 -35.28 0.37 4.37
N SER A 265 -35.59 0.58 5.63
CA SER A 265 -36.82 1.25 6.01
C SER A 265 -36.89 2.58 5.27
N PHE A 266 -38.05 2.93 4.75
CA PHE A 266 -38.27 4.18 4.05
C PHE A 266 -37.70 5.36 4.84
N GLY A 267 -36.72 6.07 4.24
CA GLY A 267 -36.16 7.31 4.81
C GLY A 267 -34.86 7.17 5.58
N THR A 268 -34.29 5.97 5.76
CA THR A 268 -32.96 5.80 6.37
C THR A 268 -31.85 5.72 5.34
N PHE A 269 -30.68 6.25 5.68
CA PHE A 269 -29.46 6.12 4.88
C PHE A 269 -28.25 6.04 5.80
N THR A 270 -27.15 5.50 5.27
CA THR A 270 -25.90 5.30 5.99
C THR A 270 -24.83 6.25 5.48
N VAL A 271 -24.00 6.77 6.40
CA VAL A 271 -22.89 7.68 6.10
C VAL A 271 -21.60 7.12 6.66
N LEU A 272 -20.57 7.07 5.83
CA LEU A 272 -19.20 6.79 6.24
C LEU A 272 -18.39 8.09 6.15
N SER A 273 -17.78 8.53 7.25
CA SER A 273 -16.77 9.58 7.26
C SER A 273 -15.42 8.97 7.64
N TYR A 274 -14.41 9.12 6.77
CA TYR A 274 -13.15 8.41 6.94
C TYR A 274 -11.97 9.24 6.44
N ASN A 275 -11.10 9.66 7.37
CA ASN A 275 -9.78 10.17 7.00
C ASN A 275 -8.90 8.98 6.64
N ILE A 276 -8.49 8.89 5.37
CA ILE A 276 -7.74 7.75 4.84
C ILE A 276 -6.23 7.86 5.02
N LEU A 277 -5.75 8.96 5.56
CA LEU A 277 -4.34 9.35 5.69
C LEU A 277 -3.64 9.42 4.32
N ALA A 278 -3.41 10.62 3.83
CA ALA A 278 -2.70 10.81 2.56
C ALA A 278 -1.32 10.13 2.58
N ASP A 279 -0.91 9.59 1.45
CA ASP A 279 0.35 8.85 1.36
C ASP A 279 1.57 9.70 1.70
N THR A 280 1.51 10.99 1.37
CA THR A 280 2.53 11.99 1.74
C THR A 280 2.71 12.14 3.26
N TYR A 281 1.71 11.79 4.06
CA TYR A 281 1.77 11.84 5.53
C TYR A 281 2.07 10.47 6.16
N ALA A 282 1.93 9.40 5.41
CA ALA A 282 2.17 8.02 5.87
C ALA A 282 3.67 7.67 5.85
N THR A 283 4.49 8.43 6.56
CA THR A 283 5.95 8.29 6.56
C THR A 283 6.47 7.49 7.76
N SER A 284 7.61 6.82 7.58
CA SER A 284 8.27 6.08 8.66
C SER A 284 8.72 6.99 9.80
N ASP A 285 8.99 8.28 9.53
CA ASP A 285 9.38 9.25 10.55
C ASP A 285 8.22 9.55 11.49
N THR A 286 7.01 9.70 10.93
CA THR A 286 5.79 9.97 11.71
C THR A 286 5.27 8.71 12.40
N TYR A 287 5.36 7.56 11.75
CA TYR A 287 4.80 6.27 12.18
C TYR A 287 5.90 5.23 12.38
N SER A 288 6.94 5.55 13.15
CA SER A 288 8.11 4.69 13.36
C SER A 288 7.81 3.32 13.95
N TYR A 289 6.67 3.18 14.64
CA TYR A 289 6.18 1.91 15.19
C TYR A 289 5.49 1.01 14.14
N CYS A 290 5.17 1.56 12.97
CA CYS A 290 4.48 0.83 11.92
C CYS A 290 5.50 0.23 10.92
N PRO A 291 5.35 -1.04 10.52
CA PRO A 291 6.20 -1.60 9.48
C PRO A 291 6.08 -0.81 8.17
N THR A 292 7.19 -0.58 7.48
CA THR A 292 7.22 0.22 6.25
C THR A 292 6.28 -0.30 5.15
N TRP A 293 6.16 -1.62 5.02
CA TRP A 293 5.22 -2.23 4.07
C TRP A 293 3.76 -1.88 4.37
N ALA A 294 3.39 -1.72 5.65
CA ALA A 294 2.02 -1.37 6.05
C ALA A 294 1.70 0.11 5.80
N LEU A 295 2.72 0.97 5.71
CA LEU A 295 2.58 2.38 5.34
C LEU A 295 2.46 2.56 3.82
N SER A 296 2.93 1.61 3.02
CA SER A 296 2.95 1.74 1.57
C SER A 296 1.54 1.86 0.97
N TRP A 297 1.38 2.74 -0.02
CA TRP A 297 0.11 2.93 -0.72
C TRP A 297 -0.39 1.65 -1.38
N ALA A 298 0.53 0.84 -1.94
CA ALA A 298 0.19 -0.43 -2.57
C ALA A 298 -0.56 -1.38 -1.64
N TYR A 299 -0.18 -1.42 -0.36
CA TYR A 299 -0.88 -2.20 0.67
C TYR A 299 -2.14 -1.49 1.16
N ARG A 300 -2.05 -0.20 1.52
CA ARG A 300 -3.13 0.55 2.15
C ARG A 300 -4.35 0.66 1.23
N ARG A 301 -4.15 0.97 -0.06
CA ARG A 301 -5.24 1.15 -1.03
C ARG A 301 -6.19 -0.05 -1.10
N GLN A 302 -5.66 -1.27 -1.03
CA GLN A 302 -6.46 -2.50 -1.10
C GLN A 302 -7.31 -2.68 0.15
N ASN A 303 -6.73 -2.43 1.33
CA ASN A 303 -7.45 -2.53 2.60
C ASN A 303 -8.51 -1.45 2.72
N LEU A 304 -8.19 -0.21 2.35
CA LEU A 304 -9.13 0.91 2.32
C LEU A 304 -10.32 0.63 1.40
N LEU A 305 -10.06 0.20 0.17
CA LEU A 305 -11.13 -0.09 -0.77
C LEU A 305 -12.03 -1.21 -0.28
N ARG A 306 -11.45 -2.31 0.21
CA ARG A 306 -12.19 -3.45 0.76
C ARG A 306 -13.08 -3.03 1.93
N GLU A 307 -12.54 -2.23 2.84
CA GLU A 307 -13.26 -1.72 4.00
C GLU A 307 -14.39 -0.79 3.59
N ILE A 308 -14.12 0.19 2.73
CA ILE A 308 -15.10 1.17 2.24
C ILE A 308 -16.26 0.48 1.52
N ILE A 309 -15.94 -0.45 0.61
CA ILE A 309 -16.97 -1.22 -0.11
C ILE A 309 -17.76 -2.11 0.86
N GLY A 310 -17.06 -2.73 1.82
CA GLY A 310 -17.67 -3.64 2.80
C GLY A 310 -18.73 -2.99 3.69
N TYR A 311 -18.61 -1.69 3.96
CA TYR A 311 -19.66 -0.95 4.68
C TYR A 311 -20.92 -0.71 3.85
N HIS A 312 -20.82 -0.74 2.53
CA HIS A 312 -21.92 -0.40 1.63
C HIS A 312 -22.64 0.89 1.98
N ALA A 313 -21.94 1.88 2.49
CA ALA A 313 -22.54 3.14 2.91
C ALA A 313 -23.22 3.85 1.72
N ASP A 314 -24.31 4.53 1.99
CA ASP A 314 -25.05 5.27 0.96
C ASP A 314 -24.32 6.55 0.54
N ILE A 315 -23.63 7.16 1.51
CA ILE A 315 -22.77 8.35 1.33
C ILE A 315 -21.43 8.07 1.98
N ILE A 316 -20.35 8.35 1.26
CA ILE A 316 -18.97 8.16 1.73
C ILE A 316 -18.24 9.50 1.63
N CYS A 317 -17.73 9.97 2.75
CA CYS A 317 -16.96 11.21 2.90
C CYS A 317 -15.52 10.86 3.26
N LEU A 318 -14.59 11.02 2.32
CA LEU A 318 -13.19 10.73 2.52
C LEU A 318 -12.37 12.00 2.64
N GLN A 319 -11.53 12.09 3.68
CA GLN A 319 -10.56 13.16 3.90
C GLN A 319 -9.16 12.66 3.59
N GLU A 320 -8.25 13.60 3.27
CA GLU A 320 -6.86 13.35 2.91
C GLU A 320 -6.71 12.44 1.69
N VAL A 321 -7.55 12.62 0.70
CA VAL A 321 -7.49 11.89 -0.57
C VAL A 321 -6.57 12.64 -1.54
N GLN A 322 -5.42 12.07 -1.90
CA GLN A 322 -4.54 12.66 -2.91
C GLN A 322 -5.20 12.68 -4.29
N ASN A 323 -4.90 13.71 -5.09
CA ASN A 323 -5.53 13.90 -6.40
C ASN A 323 -5.32 12.72 -7.34
N ASN A 324 -4.09 12.21 -7.45
CA ASN A 324 -3.79 11.04 -8.26
C ASN A 324 -4.53 9.78 -7.75
N HIS A 325 -4.59 9.58 -6.42
CA HIS A 325 -5.31 8.45 -5.83
C HIS A 325 -6.82 8.55 -6.04
N PHE A 326 -7.36 9.78 -6.10
CA PHE A 326 -8.75 9.99 -6.45
C PHE A 326 -9.02 9.62 -7.90
N GLU A 327 -8.24 10.16 -8.84
CA GLU A 327 -8.47 10.02 -10.28
C GLU A 327 -8.17 8.60 -10.79
N GLU A 328 -7.07 8.00 -10.32
CA GLU A 328 -6.58 6.73 -10.83
C GLU A 328 -7.13 5.50 -10.09
N PHE A 329 -7.63 5.70 -8.87
CA PHE A 329 -8.02 4.58 -8.03
C PHE A 329 -9.44 4.71 -7.45
N PHE A 330 -9.73 5.65 -6.54
CA PHE A 330 -11.01 5.66 -5.83
C PHE A 330 -12.20 5.95 -6.74
N ALA A 331 -12.10 6.94 -7.63
CA ALA A 331 -13.21 7.28 -8.52
C ALA A 331 -13.56 6.11 -9.46
N PRO A 332 -12.63 5.48 -10.19
CA PRO A 332 -12.97 4.37 -11.06
C PRO A 332 -13.41 3.11 -10.31
N GLU A 333 -12.82 2.82 -9.14
CA GLU A 333 -13.21 1.63 -8.38
C GLU A 333 -14.61 1.78 -7.76
N LEU A 334 -14.92 2.91 -7.13
CA LEU A 334 -16.24 3.13 -6.55
C LEU A 334 -17.34 3.35 -7.61
N ASP A 335 -16.96 3.83 -8.81
CA ASP A 335 -17.89 3.89 -9.96
C ASP A 335 -18.42 2.51 -10.32
N LYS A 336 -17.58 1.47 -10.33
CA LYS A 336 -17.97 0.06 -10.58
C LYS A 336 -18.98 -0.45 -9.54
N HIS A 337 -18.97 0.13 -8.34
CA HIS A 337 -19.90 -0.20 -7.25
C HIS A 337 -21.14 0.72 -7.19
N GLY A 338 -21.39 1.52 -8.23
CA GLY A 338 -22.59 2.32 -8.38
C GLY A 338 -22.53 3.68 -7.66
N TYR A 339 -21.35 4.16 -7.28
CA TYR A 339 -21.18 5.48 -6.68
C TYR A 339 -20.90 6.55 -7.72
N GLN A 340 -21.38 7.75 -7.46
CA GLN A 340 -20.97 8.98 -8.14
C GLN A 340 -20.05 9.76 -7.22
N ALA A 341 -19.00 10.37 -7.78
CA ALA A 341 -17.95 11.05 -7.04
C ALA A 341 -17.99 12.58 -7.23
N LEU A 342 -17.71 13.30 -6.16
CA LEU A 342 -17.37 14.73 -6.14
C LEU A 342 -16.03 14.86 -5.41
N TYR A 343 -15.16 15.76 -5.89
CA TYR A 343 -13.84 15.97 -5.33
C TYR A 343 -13.43 17.44 -5.32
N LYS A 344 -12.69 17.84 -4.30
CA LYS A 344 -12.01 19.13 -4.21
C LYS A 344 -10.64 18.93 -3.60
N LYS A 345 -9.59 19.28 -4.36
CA LYS A 345 -8.21 19.31 -3.85
C LYS A 345 -7.92 20.62 -3.12
N ARG A 346 -6.96 20.63 -2.23
CA ARG A 346 -6.40 21.85 -1.63
C ARG A 346 -5.80 22.76 -2.69
N THR A 347 -5.63 24.04 -2.34
CA THR A 347 -5.23 25.08 -3.29
C THR A 347 -3.74 25.38 -3.28
N THR A 348 -3.05 25.12 -2.18
CA THR A 348 -1.65 25.55 -1.99
C THR A 348 -0.69 24.42 -2.36
N GLU A 349 0.24 24.74 -3.24
CA GLU A 349 1.41 23.92 -3.58
C GLU A 349 2.48 24.05 -2.48
N VAL A 350 2.11 23.92 -1.20
CA VAL A 350 3.03 24.15 -0.06
C VAL A 350 4.09 23.07 0.05
N TYR A 351 3.90 21.94 -0.60
CA TYR A 351 4.87 20.86 -0.58
C TYR A 351 5.69 20.88 -1.87
N ALA A 352 7.00 20.94 -1.74
CA ALA A 352 7.99 20.87 -2.82
C ALA A 352 7.99 19.51 -3.55
N GLY A 353 6.80 18.90 -3.70
CA GLY A 353 6.52 17.66 -4.38
C GLY A 353 5.65 17.87 -5.61
N SER A 354 5.36 16.79 -6.30
CA SER A 354 4.49 16.79 -7.48
C SER A 354 3.12 17.40 -7.17
N PRO A 355 2.55 18.25 -8.04
CA PRO A 355 1.17 18.76 -7.92
C PRO A 355 0.11 17.66 -7.78
N GLN A 356 0.44 16.45 -8.18
CA GLN A 356 -0.44 15.27 -8.09
C GLN A 356 -0.55 14.72 -6.66
N ALA A 357 0.40 15.02 -5.79
CA ALA A 357 0.41 14.57 -4.40
C ALA A 357 -0.40 15.46 -3.44
N ILE A 358 -1.08 16.50 -3.97
CA ILE A 358 -1.94 17.37 -3.16
C ILE A 358 -3.18 16.59 -2.74
N ASP A 359 -3.45 16.58 -1.44
CA ASP A 359 -4.63 15.94 -0.88
C ASP A 359 -5.88 16.84 -0.94
N GLY A 360 -7.04 16.26 -0.70
CA GLY A 360 -8.32 16.93 -0.71
C GLY A 360 -9.42 16.10 -0.05
N CYS A 361 -10.65 16.52 -0.29
CA CYS A 361 -11.86 15.86 0.19
C CYS A 361 -12.65 15.27 -0.97
N ALA A 362 -13.19 14.05 -0.77
CA ALA A 362 -14.02 13.36 -1.74
C ALA A 362 -15.35 12.94 -1.11
N THR A 363 -16.44 13.21 -1.80
CA THR A 363 -17.79 12.72 -1.44
C THR A 363 -18.26 11.76 -2.52
N PHE A 364 -18.62 10.55 -2.13
CA PHE A 364 -19.23 9.55 -3.00
C PHE A 364 -20.64 9.26 -2.50
N PHE A 365 -21.56 9.05 -3.41
CA PHE A 365 -22.94 8.72 -3.07
C PHE A 365 -23.51 7.73 -4.07
N ARG A 366 -24.39 6.87 -3.61
CA ARG A 366 -25.04 5.84 -4.43
C ARG A 366 -25.99 6.47 -5.43
N ARG A 367 -25.81 6.20 -6.73
CA ARG A 367 -26.63 6.76 -7.83
C ARG A 367 -28.07 6.28 -7.80
N ASP A 368 -28.31 5.08 -7.28
CA ASP A 368 -29.66 4.52 -7.15
C ASP A 368 -30.46 5.19 -6.02
N ARG A 369 -29.80 5.82 -5.07
CA ARG A 369 -30.44 6.44 -3.90
C ARG A 369 -30.42 7.97 -3.91
N PHE A 370 -29.46 8.58 -4.58
CA PHE A 370 -29.29 10.03 -4.60
C PHE A 370 -29.01 10.54 -6.00
N SER A 371 -29.40 11.80 -6.26
CA SER A 371 -28.96 12.58 -7.40
C SER A 371 -28.26 13.85 -6.95
N HIS A 372 -27.22 14.23 -7.65
CA HIS A 372 -26.49 15.47 -7.39
C HIS A 372 -27.29 16.66 -7.89
N VAL A 373 -27.51 17.64 -7.00
CA VAL A 373 -28.23 18.89 -7.32
C VAL A 373 -27.24 20.02 -7.48
N LYS A 374 -26.36 20.24 -6.51
CA LYS A 374 -25.40 21.34 -6.51
C LYS A 374 -24.16 21.02 -5.68
N LYS A 375 -23.04 21.60 -6.09
CA LYS A 375 -21.75 21.53 -5.39
C LYS A 375 -21.29 22.93 -5.05
N TYR A 376 -20.77 23.11 -3.82
CA TYR A 376 -20.05 24.30 -3.42
C TYR A 376 -18.65 23.89 -2.95
N GLU A 377 -17.67 24.70 -3.33
CA GLU A 377 -16.28 24.52 -2.94
C GLU A 377 -15.83 25.73 -2.14
N VAL A 378 -15.43 25.51 -0.90
CA VAL A 378 -14.97 26.57 -0.01
C VAL A 378 -13.48 26.43 0.18
N GLU A 379 -12.75 27.48 -0.11
CA GLU A 379 -11.33 27.66 0.16
C GLU A 379 -11.18 28.57 1.37
N PHE A 380 -10.77 28.01 2.51
CA PHE A 380 -10.73 28.77 3.76
C PHE A 380 -9.75 29.96 3.71
N ASN A 381 -8.71 29.88 2.91
CA ASN A 381 -7.80 31.01 2.67
C ASN A 381 -8.52 32.18 2.02
N LYS A 382 -9.33 31.93 1.00
CA LYS A 382 -10.13 32.98 0.33
C LYS A 382 -11.22 33.52 1.25
N ALA A 383 -11.89 32.65 1.99
CA ALA A 383 -12.89 33.04 2.96
C ALA A 383 -12.30 33.92 4.08
N ALA A 384 -11.10 33.56 4.58
CA ALA A 384 -10.38 34.35 5.58
C ALA A 384 -9.99 35.72 5.06
N GLN A 385 -9.51 35.82 3.82
CA GLN A 385 -9.20 37.10 3.17
C GLN A 385 -10.43 37.99 3.06
N SER A 386 -11.52 37.46 2.48
CA SER A 386 -12.78 38.19 2.31
C SER A 386 -13.36 38.66 3.65
N LEU A 387 -13.35 37.80 4.67
CA LEU A 387 -13.84 38.13 6.01
C LEU A 387 -12.97 39.22 6.66
N THR A 388 -11.66 39.11 6.55
CA THR A 388 -10.69 40.07 7.09
C THR A 388 -10.87 41.44 6.42
N ASP A 389 -11.09 41.47 5.10
CA ASP A 389 -11.30 42.70 4.35
C ASP A 389 -12.61 43.40 4.71
N ALA A 390 -13.64 42.64 5.00
CA ALA A 390 -14.98 43.16 5.34
C ALA A 390 -15.10 43.67 6.79
N ILE A 391 -14.42 43.05 7.76
CA ILE A 391 -14.72 43.25 9.19
C ILE A 391 -13.54 43.83 9.98
N ILE A 392 -12.27 43.61 9.57
CA ILE A 392 -11.11 43.88 10.38
C ILE A 392 -10.43 45.24 9.97
N PRO A 393 -10.15 46.15 10.95
CA PRO A 393 -9.41 47.40 10.68
C PRO A 393 -8.05 47.11 10.06
N ALA A 394 -7.59 47.98 9.16
CA ALA A 394 -6.35 47.84 8.40
C ALA A 394 -5.12 47.54 9.27
N ALA A 395 -5.01 48.15 10.44
CA ALA A 395 -3.90 47.93 11.38
C ALA A 395 -3.82 46.52 11.93
N GLN A 396 -4.92 45.79 11.99
CA GLN A 396 -5.00 44.44 12.57
C GLN A 396 -5.07 43.35 11.49
N LYS A 397 -5.24 43.70 10.21
CA LYS A 397 -5.42 42.71 9.10
C LYS A 397 -4.28 41.71 9.02
N LYS A 398 -3.04 42.16 9.12
CA LYS A 398 -1.87 41.27 9.03
C LYS A 398 -1.88 40.20 10.12
N LEU A 399 -2.17 40.58 11.36
CA LEU A 399 -2.22 39.63 12.48
C LEU A 399 -3.42 38.63 12.34
N ALA A 400 -4.55 39.15 11.89
CA ALA A 400 -5.74 38.33 11.65
C ALA A 400 -5.48 37.30 10.53
N LEU A 401 -4.92 37.71 9.42
CA LEU A 401 -4.57 36.80 8.31
C LEU A 401 -3.57 35.72 8.73
N THR A 402 -2.55 36.06 9.52
CA THR A 402 -1.60 35.07 10.04
C THR A 402 -2.28 33.95 10.84
N ARG A 403 -3.38 34.27 11.53
CA ARG A 403 -4.15 33.29 12.32
C ARG A 403 -5.20 32.55 11.51
N LEU A 404 -5.87 33.22 10.58
CA LEU A 404 -7.04 32.73 9.87
C LEU A 404 -6.69 31.99 8.57
N VAL A 405 -5.57 32.37 7.91
CA VAL A 405 -5.14 31.74 6.66
C VAL A 405 -4.63 30.32 6.98
N LYS A 406 -5.42 29.33 6.57
CA LYS A 406 -5.12 27.92 6.65
C LYS A 406 -5.48 27.27 5.32
N ASP A 407 -4.58 26.50 4.77
CA ASP A 407 -4.81 25.80 3.51
C ASP A 407 -5.71 24.58 3.71
N ASN A 408 -6.93 24.88 4.12
CA ASN A 408 -8.00 23.89 4.21
C ASN A 408 -9.12 24.24 3.25
N ILE A 409 -9.91 23.23 2.93
CA ILE A 409 -11.02 23.33 2.02
C ILE A 409 -12.27 22.68 2.65
N ALA A 410 -13.45 23.06 2.16
CA ALA A 410 -14.65 22.27 2.37
C ALA A 410 -15.32 21.98 1.03
N LEU A 411 -15.82 20.78 0.90
CA LEU A 411 -16.66 20.33 -0.22
C LEU A 411 -18.08 20.15 0.29
N ILE A 412 -19.01 20.93 -0.24
CA ILE A 412 -20.42 20.86 0.14
C ILE A 412 -21.20 20.31 -1.04
N ALA A 413 -21.85 19.18 -0.86
CA ALA A 413 -22.72 18.55 -1.85
C ALA A 413 -24.19 18.66 -1.44
N VAL A 414 -25.02 19.13 -2.33
CA VAL A 414 -26.48 19.08 -2.18
C VAL A 414 -26.99 17.90 -3.00
N LEU A 415 -27.57 16.94 -2.32
CA LEU A 415 -28.08 15.70 -2.89
C LEU A 415 -29.59 15.64 -2.74
N GLU A 416 -30.29 15.16 -3.75
CA GLU A 416 -31.72 14.86 -3.69
C GLU A 416 -31.91 13.36 -3.45
N ALA A 417 -32.67 13.01 -2.41
CA ALA A 417 -33.00 11.63 -2.11
C ALA A 417 -34.05 11.08 -3.08
N LYS A 418 -33.78 9.90 -3.64
CA LYS A 418 -34.67 9.18 -4.56
C LYS A 418 -35.60 8.17 -3.85
N PHE A 419 -35.48 8.04 -2.55
CA PHE A 419 -36.27 7.14 -1.73
C PHE A 419 -37.31 7.94 -0.93
N GLY A 420 -38.49 7.37 -0.72
CA GLY A 420 -39.58 8.03 0.03
C GLY A 420 -40.71 8.55 -0.81
N ASN A 421 -40.65 8.53 -2.14
CA ASN A 421 -41.74 8.87 -3.00
C ASN A 421 -42.54 7.64 -3.42
N ASN A 422 -43.58 7.30 -2.63
CA ASN A 422 -44.59 6.33 -3.08
C ASN A 422 -45.43 6.97 -4.19
N GLY A 423 -44.93 6.91 -5.45
CA GLY A 423 -45.76 7.04 -6.67
C GLY A 423 -46.52 8.33 -6.92
N THR A 424 -46.45 9.35 -6.06
CA THR A 424 -47.03 10.65 -6.31
C THR A 424 -45.93 11.65 -6.64
N GLU A 425 -45.80 11.98 -7.91
CA GLU A 425 -45.00 13.08 -8.44
C GLU A 425 -45.50 14.42 -7.91
N ASN A 426 -45.31 14.67 -6.63
CA ASN A 426 -45.55 16.00 -6.07
C ASN A 426 -44.21 16.72 -6.00
N PRO A 427 -43.90 17.64 -6.93
CA PRO A 427 -42.62 18.34 -6.96
C PRO A 427 -42.33 19.18 -5.70
N SER A 428 -43.31 19.35 -4.82
CA SER A 428 -43.23 20.12 -3.58
C SER A 428 -42.61 19.33 -2.39
N LYS A 429 -42.29 18.05 -2.54
CA LYS A 429 -41.73 17.19 -1.46
C LYS A 429 -40.36 16.63 -1.75
N ARG A 430 -39.51 17.40 -2.44
CA ARG A 430 -38.12 17.02 -2.64
C ARG A 430 -37.35 16.99 -1.29
N GLN A 431 -36.76 15.86 -0.97
CA GLN A 431 -35.89 15.76 0.20
C GLN A 431 -34.45 16.08 -0.22
N LEU A 432 -33.96 17.23 0.19
CA LEU A 432 -32.61 17.66 -0.07
C LEU A 432 -31.72 17.38 1.17
N LEU A 433 -30.57 16.80 0.94
CA LEU A 433 -29.54 16.55 1.93
C LEU A 433 -28.32 17.41 1.59
N CYS A 434 -27.82 18.15 2.57
CA CYS A 434 -26.57 18.88 2.46
C CYS A 434 -25.47 18.09 3.17
N VAL A 435 -24.47 17.66 2.42
CA VAL A 435 -23.31 16.94 2.92
C VAL A 435 -22.10 17.86 2.88
N ASN A 436 -21.48 18.07 4.03
CA ASN A 436 -20.28 18.91 4.15
C ASN A 436 -19.11 18.06 4.66
N ILE A 437 -17.95 18.20 4.04
CA ILE A 437 -16.75 17.47 4.35
C ILE A 437 -15.53 18.41 4.29
#